data_8f02be9d40bb7e0792e78745009174d2
#
_entry.id   8f02be9d40bb7e0792e78745009174d2
#
_cell.length_a   1.000
_cell.length_b   1.000
_cell.length_c   1.000
_cell.angle_alpha   90.00
_cell.angle_beta   90.00
_cell.angle_gamma   90.00
#
_symmetry.space_group_name_H-M   'P 1'
#
loop_
_entity.id
_entity.type
_entity.pdbx_description
1 polymer ?
#
loop_
_entity_poly.entity_id
_entity_poly.type
_entity_poly.pdbx_seq_one_letter_code
_entity_poly.pdbx_strand_id
1 'polypeptide(L)'
;MIADAEIWARTANRSGPLAGVPVSLKDTITVKGFDSSMGYSAFTKRPMLYDAALVRLLRDAGAIPYVKTNVPITMLSFEAANDVFGTTENPHKKGYSAGGSSGGESALLAFGGSRIGVGTDVAGSVRVPSHYSGVFAIKSSMHRFFKTGNATTIPGQEGVPATCCPMAKTLEDLETFWRAVFQMKPWEYDHSVSPSSIPDINEVDSTWEGVAYPMAGSPFTPRPTN
;
A
#
# COMPACT_ATOMS: atom_id res chain seq x y z
N MET A 1 -7.19 16.21 -3.36
CA MET A 1 -6.37 15.27 -4.16
C MET A 1 -6.93 14.99 -5.55
N ILE A 2 -8.22 14.69 -5.74
CA ILE A 2 -8.73 14.36 -7.11
C ILE A 2 -8.47 15.49 -8.10
N ALA A 3 -8.83 16.73 -7.77
CA ALA A 3 -8.54 17.88 -8.64
C ALA A 3 -7.04 18.08 -8.90
N ASP A 4 -6.20 17.83 -7.90
CA ASP A 4 -4.73 17.90 -8.07
C ASP A 4 -4.21 16.74 -8.90
N ALA A 5 -4.81 15.56 -8.77
CA ALA A 5 -4.47 14.39 -9.59
C ALA A 5 -4.76 14.63 -11.08
N GLU A 6 -5.82 15.35 -11.42
CA GLU A 6 -6.10 15.78 -12.80
C GLU A 6 -5.02 16.71 -13.34
N ILE A 7 -4.50 17.63 -12.50
CA ILE A 7 -3.38 18.50 -12.87
C ILE A 7 -2.10 17.66 -13.04
N TRP A 8 -1.81 16.76 -12.09
CA TRP A 8 -0.64 15.88 -12.15
C TRP A 8 -0.68 14.96 -13.37
N ALA A 9 -1.85 14.43 -13.73
CA ALA A 9 -2.01 13.62 -14.93
C ALA A 9 -1.60 14.34 -16.22
N ARG A 10 -1.77 15.67 -16.27
CA ARG A 10 -1.36 16.49 -17.44
C ARG A 10 0.14 16.74 -17.46
N THR A 11 0.80 16.75 -16.31
CA THR A 11 2.23 17.09 -16.14
C THR A 11 3.10 15.89 -15.78
N ALA A 12 2.51 14.70 -15.57
CA ALA A 12 3.22 13.48 -15.22
C ALA A 12 4.25 13.07 -16.27
N ASN A 13 5.32 12.43 -15.81
CA ASN A 13 6.32 11.83 -16.69
C ASN A 13 5.67 10.73 -17.55
N ARG A 14 5.51 11.00 -18.83
CA ARG A 14 4.88 10.06 -19.79
C ARG A 14 5.79 8.92 -20.23
N SER A 15 7.07 8.99 -19.89
CA SER A 15 8.07 7.97 -20.20
C SER A 15 8.41 7.07 -19.01
N GLY A 16 7.84 7.34 -17.84
CA GLY A 16 8.07 6.53 -16.66
C GLY A 16 7.35 5.18 -16.72
N PRO A 17 7.84 4.18 -15.96
CA PRO A 17 7.28 2.82 -15.99
C PRO A 17 5.86 2.73 -15.42
N LEU A 18 5.37 3.77 -14.74
CA LEU A 18 4.00 3.88 -14.22
C LEU A 18 3.24 5.06 -14.85
N ALA A 19 3.63 5.48 -16.07
CA ALA A 19 3.05 6.63 -16.73
C ALA A 19 1.51 6.58 -16.79
N GLY A 20 0.86 7.54 -16.14
CA GLY A 20 -0.60 7.66 -16.12
C GLY A 20 -1.34 6.69 -15.18
N VAL A 21 -0.63 5.84 -14.44
CA VAL A 21 -1.25 4.87 -13.52
C VAL A 21 -1.73 5.58 -12.24
N PRO A 22 -3.05 5.57 -11.95
CA PRO A 22 -3.55 6.08 -10.68
C PRO A 22 -3.19 5.11 -9.54
N VAL A 23 -2.68 5.68 -8.43
CA VAL A 23 -2.28 4.92 -7.24
C VAL A 23 -2.96 5.50 -6.01
N SER A 24 -3.66 4.66 -5.25
CA SER A 24 -4.21 5.01 -3.94
C SER A 24 -3.16 4.82 -2.84
N LEU A 25 -3.25 5.62 -1.80
CA LEU A 25 -2.28 5.63 -0.72
C LEU A 25 -2.98 5.58 0.64
N LYS A 26 -2.52 4.70 1.51
CA LYS A 26 -2.95 4.72 2.91
C LYS A 26 -2.68 6.09 3.55
N ASP A 27 -3.56 6.57 4.43
CA ASP A 27 -3.46 7.90 5.06
C ASP A 27 -2.08 8.22 5.63
N THR A 28 -1.36 7.23 6.14
CA THR A 28 -0.03 7.41 6.75
C THR A 28 1.08 7.76 5.75
N ILE A 29 0.88 7.48 4.46
CA ILE A 29 1.86 7.82 3.42
C ILE A 29 1.71 9.30 3.10
N THR A 30 2.72 10.11 3.46
CA THR A 30 2.59 11.56 3.37
C THR A 30 2.65 12.04 1.94
N VAL A 31 1.72 12.93 1.62
CA VAL A 31 1.68 13.67 0.36
C VAL A 31 1.68 15.15 0.68
N LYS A 32 2.63 15.89 0.12
CA LYS A 32 2.75 17.33 0.34
C LYS A 32 1.43 18.05 0.01
N GLY A 33 0.99 18.92 0.93
CA GLY A 33 -0.25 19.69 0.79
C GLY A 33 -1.51 18.97 1.28
N PHE A 34 -1.40 17.71 1.75
CA PHE A 34 -2.52 16.93 2.29
C PHE A 34 -2.22 16.43 3.70
N ASP A 35 -3.27 16.26 4.48
CA ASP A 35 -3.17 15.75 5.84
C ASP A 35 -2.74 14.27 5.83
N SER A 36 -2.00 13.87 6.86
CA SER A 36 -1.83 12.49 7.31
C SER A 36 -2.37 12.41 8.74
N SER A 37 -3.69 12.28 8.85
CA SER A 37 -4.38 12.42 10.14
C SER A 37 -4.20 11.20 11.03
N MET A 38 -3.94 10.03 10.47
CA MET A 38 -3.86 8.75 11.20
C MET A 38 -5.11 8.48 12.04
N GLY A 39 -6.26 9.01 11.61
CA GLY A 39 -7.53 8.92 12.32
C GLY A 39 -7.69 9.88 13.51
N TYR A 40 -6.73 10.76 13.77
CA TYR A 40 -6.82 11.74 14.85
C TYR A 40 -7.38 13.08 14.35
N SER A 41 -8.39 13.59 15.03
CA SER A 41 -8.96 14.94 14.76
C SER A 41 -7.93 16.04 14.94
N ALA A 42 -7.00 15.89 15.89
CA ALA A 42 -5.91 16.83 16.15
C ALA A 42 -4.95 17.03 14.97
N PHE A 43 -4.90 16.10 14.03
CA PHE A 43 -4.02 16.17 12.85
C PHE A 43 -4.75 16.51 11.56
N THR A 44 -6.05 16.83 11.64
CA THR A 44 -6.80 17.38 10.50
C THR A 44 -6.46 18.85 10.28
N LYS A 45 -6.58 19.32 9.04
CA LYS A 45 -6.22 20.70 8.62
C LYS A 45 -4.75 21.04 8.92
N ARG A 46 -3.89 20.04 8.88
CA ARG A 46 -2.44 20.16 9.06
C ARG A 46 -1.71 19.51 7.90
N PRO A 47 -1.73 20.13 6.72
CA PRO A 47 -1.15 19.52 5.52
C PRO A 47 0.35 19.30 5.70
N MET A 48 0.81 18.15 5.24
CA MET A 48 2.23 17.78 5.27
C MET A 48 3.05 18.68 4.36
N LEU A 49 4.26 19.00 4.79
CA LEU A 49 5.15 19.92 4.07
C LEU A 49 6.05 19.22 3.04
N TYR A 50 6.02 17.89 2.99
CA TYR A 50 6.86 17.07 2.13
C TYR A 50 6.11 15.83 1.60
N ASP A 51 6.62 15.26 0.52
CA ASP A 51 6.22 13.95 0.03
C ASP A 51 7.07 12.85 0.69
N ALA A 52 6.46 11.74 1.06
CA ALA A 52 7.21 10.54 1.45
C ALA A 52 8.12 10.07 0.30
N ALA A 53 9.18 9.34 0.62
CA ALA A 53 10.12 8.83 -0.38
C ALA A 53 9.42 8.04 -1.49
N LEU A 54 8.46 7.19 -1.12
CA LEU A 54 7.63 6.46 -2.09
C LEU A 54 6.87 7.41 -3.02
N VAL A 55 6.26 8.48 -2.51
CA VAL A 55 5.47 9.42 -3.32
C VAL A 55 6.34 10.14 -4.34
N ARG A 56 7.57 10.50 -3.97
CA ARG A 56 8.55 11.10 -4.89
C ARG A 56 8.86 10.13 -6.03
N LEU A 57 9.20 8.88 -5.70
CA LEU A 57 9.45 7.85 -6.72
C LEU A 57 8.22 7.64 -7.62
N LEU A 58 7.02 7.53 -7.05
CA LEU A 58 5.79 7.33 -7.84
C LEU A 58 5.57 8.46 -8.84
N ARG A 59 5.80 9.71 -8.44
CA ARG A 59 5.68 10.88 -9.34
C ARG A 59 6.71 10.82 -10.46
N ASP A 60 7.96 10.53 -10.14
CA ASP A 60 9.04 10.41 -11.13
C ASP A 60 8.82 9.24 -12.09
N ALA A 61 8.21 8.15 -11.61
CA ALA A 61 7.76 7.02 -12.42
C ALA A 61 6.54 7.34 -13.30
N GLY A 62 5.92 8.51 -13.14
CA GLY A 62 4.76 8.95 -13.90
C GLY A 62 3.41 8.50 -13.33
N ALA A 63 3.40 7.87 -12.15
CA ALA A 63 2.17 7.52 -11.45
C ALA A 63 1.43 8.75 -10.92
N ILE A 64 0.13 8.59 -10.69
CA ILE A 64 -0.76 9.65 -10.23
C ILE A 64 -1.34 9.26 -8.87
N PRO A 65 -0.71 9.68 -7.74
CA PRO A 65 -1.33 9.58 -6.43
C PRO A 65 -2.61 10.42 -6.39
N TYR A 66 -3.79 9.80 -6.18
CA TYR A 66 -5.05 10.52 -6.37
C TYR A 66 -5.95 10.55 -5.14
N VAL A 67 -5.77 9.63 -4.19
CA VAL A 67 -6.58 9.52 -2.98
C VAL A 67 -5.76 9.00 -1.81
N LYS A 68 -6.13 9.43 -0.61
CA LYS A 68 -5.67 8.85 0.66
C LYS A 68 -6.82 8.09 1.31
N THR A 69 -6.54 6.91 1.83
CA THR A 69 -7.57 5.96 2.29
C THR A 69 -7.62 5.85 3.81
N ASN A 70 -8.79 5.49 4.33
CA ASN A 70 -9.08 5.48 5.75
C ASN A 70 -8.25 4.44 6.53
N VAL A 71 -8.00 4.75 7.78
CA VAL A 71 -7.24 3.94 8.76
C VAL A 71 -7.94 3.97 10.12
N PRO A 72 -7.70 3.01 11.02
CA PRO A 72 -8.12 3.14 12.40
C PRO A 72 -7.33 4.25 13.11
N ILE A 73 -7.92 4.82 14.14
CA ILE A 73 -7.18 5.68 15.06
C ILE A 73 -5.99 4.88 15.63
N THR A 74 -4.85 5.50 15.78
CA THR A 74 -3.56 4.88 16.19
C THR A 74 -2.95 3.87 15.23
N MET A 75 -3.68 3.39 14.23
CA MET A 75 -3.29 2.30 13.33
C MET A 75 -3.05 0.93 14.01
N LEU A 76 -3.46 0.77 15.26
CA LEU A 76 -3.28 -0.44 16.07
C LEU A 76 -4.57 -1.26 16.18
N SER A 77 -5.40 -1.26 15.15
CA SER A 77 -6.61 -2.06 15.07
C SER A 77 -6.72 -2.75 13.71
N PHE A 78 -7.41 -3.89 13.69
CA PHE A 78 -7.83 -4.57 12.47
C PHE A 78 -9.22 -4.14 11.99
N GLU A 79 -9.66 -2.96 12.43
CA GLU A 79 -10.90 -2.30 12.01
C GLU A 79 -10.57 -0.88 11.56
N ALA A 80 -10.80 -0.52 10.30
CA ALA A 80 -10.53 0.81 9.77
C ALA A 80 -11.63 1.79 10.18
N ALA A 81 -11.65 2.18 11.45
CA ALA A 81 -12.62 3.08 12.05
C ALA A 81 -11.96 4.20 12.85
N ASN A 82 -12.49 5.42 12.72
CA ASN A 82 -12.11 6.57 13.53
C ASN A 82 -13.23 7.63 13.54
N ASP A 83 -13.13 8.59 14.46
CA ASP A 83 -14.15 9.64 14.64
C ASP A 83 -14.13 10.72 13.54
N VAL A 84 -13.06 10.78 12.74
CA VAL A 84 -12.92 11.80 11.69
C VAL A 84 -13.65 11.39 10.41
N PHE A 85 -13.49 10.13 9.99
CA PHE A 85 -13.96 9.61 8.71
C PHE A 85 -14.96 8.46 8.86
N GLY A 86 -15.25 8.04 10.08
CA GLY A 86 -16.14 6.90 10.36
C GLY A 86 -15.48 5.54 10.08
N THR A 87 -16.31 4.54 9.87
CA THR A 87 -15.92 3.14 9.66
C THR A 87 -15.94 2.78 8.18
N THR A 88 -14.88 2.14 7.72
CA THR A 88 -14.82 1.55 6.38
C THR A 88 -15.37 0.14 6.42
N GLU A 89 -16.49 -0.07 5.77
CA GLU A 89 -17.12 -1.39 5.63
C GLU A 89 -16.51 -2.23 4.51
N ASN A 90 -16.67 -3.54 4.62
CA ASN A 90 -16.26 -4.47 3.57
C ASN A 90 -17.16 -4.29 2.33
N PRO A 91 -16.61 -4.05 1.13
CA PRO A 91 -17.40 -3.80 -0.07
C PRO A 91 -18.21 -5.02 -0.54
N HIS A 92 -17.85 -6.23 -0.11
CA HIS A 92 -18.61 -7.45 -0.45
C HIS A 92 -19.84 -7.64 0.42
N LYS A 93 -19.85 -7.08 1.65
CA LYS A 93 -20.98 -7.23 2.56
C LYS A 93 -21.06 -6.09 3.56
N LYS A 94 -22.13 -5.31 3.48
CA LYS A 94 -22.42 -4.21 4.41
C LYS A 94 -22.46 -4.70 5.87
N GLY A 95 -21.92 -3.90 6.80
CA GLY A 95 -21.83 -4.20 8.22
C GLY A 95 -20.71 -5.16 8.59
N TYR A 96 -19.88 -5.60 7.63
CA TYR A 96 -18.68 -6.39 7.89
C TYR A 96 -17.42 -5.54 7.78
N SER A 97 -16.39 -5.89 8.54
CA SER A 97 -15.11 -5.22 8.55
C SER A 97 -14.38 -5.38 7.21
N ALA A 98 -13.76 -4.30 6.75
CA ALA A 98 -12.75 -4.36 5.67
C ALA A 98 -11.38 -4.80 6.17
N GLY A 99 -11.23 -5.02 7.48
CA GLY A 99 -9.96 -5.24 8.15
C GLY A 99 -9.22 -3.93 8.41
N GLY A 100 -7.99 -4.04 8.88
CA GLY A 100 -7.15 -2.89 9.23
C GLY A 100 -5.69 -3.29 9.47
N SER A 101 -4.82 -2.31 9.57
CA SER A 101 -5.09 -0.87 9.56
C SER A 101 -5.14 -0.26 8.14
N SER A 102 -4.87 -1.00 7.05
CA SER A 102 -5.04 -0.55 5.66
C SER A 102 -6.41 -0.93 5.08
N GLY A 103 -7.47 -0.85 5.91
CA GLY A 103 -8.82 -1.28 5.52
C GLY A 103 -9.46 -0.38 4.46
N GLY A 104 -9.20 0.93 4.53
CA GLY A 104 -9.65 1.84 3.46
C GLY A 104 -9.02 1.52 2.12
N GLU A 105 -7.75 1.08 2.11
CA GLU A 105 -7.02 0.69 0.90
C GLU A 105 -7.60 -0.59 0.29
N SER A 106 -7.76 -1.63 1.11
CA SER A 106 -8.30 -2.91 0.65
C SER A 106 -9.75 -2.79 0.16
N ALA A 107 -10.57 -1.98 0.86
CA ALA A 107 -11.94 -1.72 0.46
C ALA A 107 -12.02 -1.00 -0.88
N LEU A 108 -11.20 0.03 -1.10
CA LEU A 108 -11.16 0.78 -2.35
C LEU A 108 -10.75 -0.11 -3.53
N LEU A 109 -9.73 -0.94 -3.36
CA LEU A 109 -9.28 -1.91 -4.36
C LEU A 109 -10.36 -2.94 -4.69
N ALA A 110 -10.97 -3.55 -3.67
CA ALA A 110 -12.01 -4.55 -3.84
C ALA A 110 -13.27 -3.97 -4.52
N PHE A 111 -13.65 -2.75 -4.15
CA PHE A 111 -14.73 -2.00 -4.78
C PHE A 111 -14.45 -1.66 -6.26
N GLY A 112 -13.19 -1.67 -6.66
CA GLY A 112 -12.76 -1.30 -8.02
C GLY A 112 -12.52 0.19 -8.23
N GLY A 113 -12.42 0.95 -7.15
CA GLY A 113 -12.09 2.38 -7.19
C GLY A 113 -10.59 2.64 -7.41
N SER A 114 -9.74 1.65 -7.18
CA SER A 114 -8.32 1.65 -7.53
C SER A 114 -7.92 0.28 -8.08
N ARG A 115 -6.86 0.21 -8.87
CA ARG A 115 -6.24 -1.05 -9.30
C ARG A 115 -5.00 -1.36 -8.47
N ILE A 116 -4.26 -0.33 -8.11
CA ILE A 116 -3.00 -0.40 -7.37
C ILE A 116 -3.07 0.58 -6.21
N GLY A 117 -2.63 0.13 -5.07
CA GLY A 117 -2.54 0.94 -3.88
C GLY A 117 -1.39 0.55 -2.97
N VAL A 118 -1.11 1.37 -1.98
CA VAL A 118 -0.05 1.10 -1.02
C VAL A 118 -0.55 1.27 0.41
N GLY A 119 -0.47 0.18 1.17
CA GLY A 119 -0.67 0.16 2.61
C GLY A 119 0.64 0.16 3.40
N THR A 120 0.53 -0.01 4.71
CA THR A 120 1.67 -0.23 5.61
C THR A 120 1.38 -1.38 6.55
N ASP A 121 2.38 -2.20 6.84
CA ASP A 121 2.23 -3.40 7.67
C ASP A 121 3.37 -3.53 8.69
N VAL A 122 3.00 -3.64 9.96
CA VAL A 122 3.87 -4.06 11.06
C VAL A 122 3.53 -5.49 11.47
N ALA A 123 2.25 -5.72 11.83
CA ALA A 123 1.76 -6.94 12.47
C ALA A 123 0.55 -7.56 11.75
N GLY A 124 0.31 -7.21 10.47
CA GLY A 124 -0.82 -7.71 9.69
C GLY A 124 -1.62 -6.64 8.97
N SER A 125 -1.25 -5.37 9.12
CA SER A 125 -2.05 -4.22 8.67
C SER A 125 -2.24 -4.08 7.16
N VAL A 126 -1.61 -4.90 6.35
CA VAL A 126 -1.90 -5.09 4.91
C VAL A 126 -2.49 -6.47 4.66
N ARG A 127 -1.91 -7.48 5.27
CA ARG A 127 -2.32 -8.89 5.07
C ARG A 127 -3.74 -9.16 5.54
N VAL A 128 -4.12 -8.67 6.72
CA VAL A 128 -5.47 -8.85 7.28
C VAL A 128 -6.54 -8.19 6.39
N PRO A 129 -6.44 -6.88 6.05
CA PRO A 129 -7.45 -6.26 5.20
C PRO A 129 -7.46 -6.84 3.78
N SER A 130 -6.31 -7.25 3.23
CA SER A 130 -6.29 -7.93 1.93
C SER A 130 -7.05 -9.24 1.94
N HIS A 131 -6.88 -10.04 3.01
CA HIS A 131 -7.63 -11.29 3.20
C HIS A 131 -9.14 -11.03 3.33
N TYR A 132 -9.54 -10.02 4.12
CA TYR A 132 -10.96 -9.71 4.35
C TYR A 132 -11.66 -9.19 3.11
N SER A 133 -10.95 -8.43 2.28
CA SER A 133 -11.51 -7.80 1.08
C SER A 133 -11.21 -8.57 -0.21
N GLY A 134 -10.46 -9.67 -0.17
CA GLY A 134 -10.16 -10.51 -1.33
C GLY A 134 -9.28 -9.82 -2.37
N VAL A 135 -8.24 -9.10 -1.94
CA VAL A 135 -7.27 -8.45 -2.80
C VAL A 135 -5.86 -9.01 -2.59
N PHE A 136 -4.98 -8.81 -3.56
CA PHE A 136 -3.60 -9.25 -3.49
C PHE A 136 -2.71 -8.23 -2.78
N ALA A 137 -1.69 -8.71 -2.06
CA ALA A 137 -0.72 -7.85 -1.41
C ALA A 137 0.61 -8.57 -1.16
N ILE A 138 1.68 -7.79 -1.09
CA ILE A 138 2.99 -8.27 -0.65
C ILE A 138 3.36 -7.57 0.66
N LYS A 139 3.54 -8.33 1.75
CA LYS A 139 4.18 -7.82 2.95
C LYS A 139 5.68 -7.75 2.70
N SER A 140 6.18 -6.55 2.47
CA SER A 140 7.61 -6.32 2.22
C SER A 140 8.44 -6.67 3.45
N SER A 141 9.61 -7.28 3.23
CA SER A 141 10.62 -7.40 4.27
C SER A 141 11.22 -6.02 4.60
N MET A 142 11.76 -5.90 5.82
CA MET A 142 12.51 -4.70 6.21
C MET A 142 13.66 -4.47 5.23
N HIS A 143 13.95 -3.20 4.97
CA HIS A 143 14.99 -2.77 4.04
C HIS A 143 14.83 -3.22 2.58
N ARG A 144 13.66 -3.74 2.21
CA ARG A 144 13.35 -4.12 0.83
C ARG A 144 12.36 -3.18 0.15
N PHE A 145 11.65 -2.37 0.92
CA PHE A 145 10.67 -1.41 0.41
C PHE A 145 10.57 -0.19 1.34
N PHE A 146 9.90 0.85 0.91
CA PHE A 146 9.87 2.17 1.53
C PHE A 146 9.40 2.20 2.99
N LYS A 147 10.00 3.12 3.74
CA LYS A 147 9.61 3.47 5.10
C LYS A 147 9.68 4.98 5.33
N THR A 148 10.64 5.66 4.72
CA THR A 148 11.01 7.04 5.05
C THR A 148 9.93 8.03 4.62
N GLY A 149 9.60 8.94 5.53
CA GLY A 149 8.67 10.04 5.29
C GLY A 149 7.22 9.70 5.53
N ASN A 150 6.89 8.50 6.00
CA ASN A 150 5.52 8.16 6.41
C ASN A 150 5.20 8.77 7.78
N ALA A 151 3.95 9.19 7.97
CA ALA A 151 3.45 9.55 9.29
C ALA A 151 3.35 8.30 10.18
N THR A 152 3.67 8.45 11.44
CA THR A 152 3.63 7.36 12.43
C THR A 152 3.15 7.87 13.78
N THR A 153 2.44 7.02 14.51
CA THR A 153 2.04 7.28 15.90
C THR A 153 3.15 6.91 16.90
N ILE A 154 4.20 6.25 16.44
CA ILE A 154 5.33 5.79 17.27
C ILE A 154 6.64 6.24 16.59
N PRO A 155 6.98 7.54 16.65
CA PRO A 155 8.25 8.03 16.10
C PRO A 155 9.43 7.40 16.84
N GLY A 156 10.47 7.05 16.08
CA GLY A 156 11.68 6.42 16.65
C GLY A 156 11.55 4.93 16.94
N GLN A 157 10.45 4.29 16.54
CA GLN A 157 10.32 2.84 16.69
C GLN A 157 11.40 2.11 15.89
N GLU A 158 12.20 1.33 16.61
CA GLU A 158 13.16 0.37 16.09
C GLU A 158 12.64 -1.07 16.33
N GLY A 159 13.38 -2.07 15.92
CA GLY A 159 13.01 -3.48 16.10
C GLY A 159 12.05 -3.97 15.01
N VAL A 160 10.74 -3.75 15.14
CA VAL A 160 9.74 -4.17 14.14
C VAL A 160 9.04 -2.94 13.56
N PRO A 161 9.67 -2.22 12.63
CA PRO A 161 9.07 -1.04 12.03
C PRO A 161 8.02 -1.38 10.99
N ALA A 162 7.12 -0.41 10.73
CA ALA A 162 6.21 -0.49 9.59
C ALA A 162 6.98 -0.40 8.28
N THR A 163 6.57 -1.19 7.30
CA THR A 163 7.02 -1.07 5.91
C THR A 163 5.84 -0.73 5.01
N CYS A 164 6.07 0.05 3.96
CA CYS A 164 5.10 0.17 2.87
C CYS A 164 4.95 -1.20 2.19
N CYS A 165 3.74 -1.51 1.78
CA CYS A 165 3.42 -2.78 1.16
C CYS A 165 2.45 -2.54 0.01
N PRO A 166 2.79 -2.93 -1.22
CA PRO A 166 1.89 -2.79 -2.35
C PRO A 166 0.70 -3.74 -2.23
N MET A 167 -0.43 -3.27 -2.70
CA MET A 167 -1.70 -3.96 -2.76
C MET A 167 -2.32 -3.77 -4.15
N ALA A 168 -3.00 -4.75 -4.67
CA ALA A 168 -3.64 -4.63 -5.98
C ALA A 168 -4.89 -5.51 -6.10
N LYS A 169 -5.76 -5.15 -7.06
CA LYS A 169 -6.96 -5.93 -7.40
C LYS A 169 -6.60 -7.28 -8.04
N THR A 170 -5.52 -7.32 -8.82
CA THR A 170 -5.05 -8.52 -9.51
C THR A 170 -3.57 -8.80 -9.19
N LEU A 171 -3.14 -10.02 -9.35
CA LEU A 171 -1.72 -10.38 -9.18
C LEU A 171 -0.85 -9.72 -10.26
N GLU A 172 -1.35 -9.60 -11.47
CA GLU A 172 -0.67 -8.94 -12.59
C GLU A 172 -0.40 -7.46 -12.31
N ASP A 173 -1.39 -6.72 -11.77
CA ASP A 173 -1.21 -5.32 -11.38
C ASP A 173 -0.16 -5.20 -10.26
N LEU A 174 -0.18 -6.12 -9.28
CA LEU A 174 0.76 -6.14 -8.18
C LEU A 174 2.20 -6.36 -8.66
N GLU A 175 2.40 -7.33 -9.56
CA GLU A 175 3.69 -7.63 -10.17
C GLU A 175 4.19 -6.46 -11.02
N THR A 176 3.34 -5.90 -11.85
CA THR A 176 3.66 -4.74 -12.69
C THR A 176 4.13 -3.57 -11.85
N PHE A 177 3.40 -3.24 -10.79
CA PHE A 177 3.78 -2.17 -9.86
C PHE A 177 5.12 -2.45 -9.16
N TRP A 178 5.30 -3.68 -8.67
CA TRP A 178 6.53 -4.09 -8.00
C TRP A 178 7.75 -3.95 -8.90
N ARG A 179 7.67 -4.47 -10.13
CA ARG A 179 8.74 -4.36 -11.13
C ARG A 179 9.06 -2.91 -11.48
N ALA A 180 8.03 -2.10 -11.72
CA ALA A 180 8.18 -0.68 -12.03
C ALA A 180 8.88 0.10 -10.91
N VAL A 181 8.51 -0.14 -9.65
CA VAL A 181 9.16 0.51 -8.51
C VAL A 181 10.64 0.13 -8.40
N PHE A 182 10.97 -1.15 -8.58
CA PHE A 182 12.37 -1.59 -8.51
C PHE A 182 13.21 -1.11 -9.70
N GLN A 183 12.62 -0.96 -10.88
CA GLN A 183 13.27 -0.32 -12.04
C GLN A 183 13.70 1.11 -11.73
N MET A 184 12.94 1.82 -10.89
CA MET A 184 13.25 3.18 -10.43
C MET A 184 14.30 3.23 -9.31
N LYS A 185 14.89 2.10 -8.92
CA LYS A 185 15.93 2.01 -7.88
C LYS A 185 15.50 2.68 -6.56
N PRO A 186 14.57 2.08 -5.81
CA PRO A 186 13.99 2.68 -4.61
C PRO A 186 15.00 3.14 -3.55
N TRP A 187 16.19 2.55 -3.51
CA TRP A 187 17.28 2.95 -2.62
C TRP A 187 17.89 4.33 -2.94
N GLU A 188 17.65 4.88 -4.13
CA GLU A 188 18.05 6.25 -4.46
C GLU A 188 17.08 7.28 -3.84
N TYR A 189 15.87 6.88 -3.46
CA TYR A 189 14.83 7.71 -2.85
C TYR A 189 14.75 7.54 -1.33
N ASP A 190 14.99 6.33 -0.84
CA ASP A 190 14.87 5.97 0.57
C ASP A 190 16.12 5.23 1.05
N HIS A 191 16.92 5.91 1.87
CA HIS A 191 18.16 5.38 2.45
C HIS A 191 17.94 4.13 3.34
N SER A 192 16.71 3.87 3.75
CA SER A 192 16.37 2.66 4.51
C SER A 192 16.21 1.42 3.62
N VAL A 193 16.20 1.59 2.30
CA VAL A 193 16.08 0.49 1.33
C VAL A 193 17.45 0.07 0.85
N SER A 194 17.77 -1.20 1.01
CA SER A 194 19.03 -1.78 0.51
C SER A 194 18.99 -1.98 -1.00
N PRO A 195 20.07 -1.68 -1.72
CA PRO A 195 20.19 -2.02 -3.13
C PRO A 195 19.96 -3.50 -3.36
N SER A 196 19.06 -3.82 -4.29
CA SER A 196 18.73 -5.20 -4.62
C SER A 196 18.14 -5.29 -6.03
N SER A 197 18.39 -6.38 -6.72
CA SER A 197 17.68 -6.73 -7.94
C SER A 197 16.41 -7.52 -7.59
N ILE A 198 15.38 -7.43 -8.43
CA ILE A 198 14.36 -8.47 -8.49
C ILE A 198 15.05 -9.65 -9.19
N PRO A 199 15.10 -10.84 -8.58
CA PRO A 199 15.59 -12.03 -9.26
C PRO A 199 14.80 -12.21 -10.58
N ASP A 200 15.48 -12.56 -11.67
CA ASP A 200 14.76 -12.99 -12.85
C ASP A 200 13.92 -14.21 -12.47
N ILE A 201 12.63 -14.16 -12.77
CA ILE A 201 11.72 -15.26 -12.47
C ILE A 201 12.14 -16.56 -13.19
N ASN A 202 12.91 -16.42 -14.27
CA ASN A 202 13.50 -17.53 -14.99
C ASN A 202 14.77 -18.12 -14.30
N GLU A 203 15.35 -17.38 -13.35
CA GLU A 203 16.47 -17.82 -12.51
C GLU A 203 16.00 -18.40 -11.16
N VAL A 204 14.70 -18.32 -10.87
CA VAL A 204 14.15 -19.01 -9.69
C VAL A 204 14.22 -20.50 -9.98
N ASP A 205 15.18 -21.14 -9.32
CA ASP A 205 15.36 -22.58 -9.35
C ASP A 205 14.01 -23.28 -9.16
N SER A 206 13.66 -24.18 -10.10
CA SER A 206 12.44 -24.97 -10.06
C SER A 206 12.33 -25.87 -8.82
N THR A 207 13.38 -25.91 -7.99
CA THR A 207 13.42 -26.60 -6.71
C THR A 207 12.91 -25.73 -5.54
N TRP A 208 12.54 -24.45 -5.80
CA TRP A 208 11.95 -23.61 -4.76
C TRP A 208 10.52 -24.09 -4.46
N GLU A 209 10.40 -25.07 -3.58
CA GLU A 209 9.13 -25.40 -2.95
C GLU A 209 8.74 -24.22 -2.05
N GLY A 210 8.06 -23.24 -2.63
CA GLY A 210 7.45 -22.17 -1.88
C GLY A 210 6.50 -22.78 -0.85
N VAL A 211 6.78 -22.60 0.44
CA VAL A 211 5.86 -22.97 1.51
C VAL A 211 4.68 -22.00 1.42
N ALA A 212 3.75 -22.27 0.52
CA ALA A 212 2.42 -21.69 0.59
C ALA A 212 1.76 -22.34 1.82
N TYR A 213 1.65 -21.58 2.90
CA TYR A 213 0.76 -21.98 3.99
C TYR A 213 -0.68 -21.82 3.48
N PRO A 214 -1.40 -22.90 3.19
CA PRO A 214 -2.82 -22.80 2.88
C PRO A 214 -3.49 -22.30 4.15
N MET A 215 -4.08 -21.11 4.10
CA MET A 215 -4.97 -20.64 5.14
C MET A 215 -6.16 -21.58 5.13
N ALA A 216 -6.31 -22.37 6.17
CA ALA A 216 -7.42 -23.31 6.31
C ALA A 216 -8.74 -22.52 6.21
N GLY A 217 -9.58 -22.89 5.22
CA GLY A 217 -10.88 -22.25 5.00
C GLY A 217 -10.96 -21.23 3.87
N SER A 218 -9.88 -20.94 3.14
CA SER A 218 -9.98 -20.13 1.91
C SER A 218 -10.69 -20.92 0.81
N PRO A 219 -11.76 -20.38 0.19
CA PRO A 219 -12.42 -21.04 -0.95
C PRO A 219 -11.55 -21.07 -2.21
N PHE A 220 -10.36 -20.47 -2.19
CA PHE A 220 -9.45 -20.34 -3.31
C PHE A 220 -8.21 -21.26 -3.22
N THR A 221 -8.11 -22.14 -2.25
CA THR A 221 -7.04 -23.15 -2.26
C THR A 221 -7.46 -24.32 -3.15
N PRO A 222 -6.77 -24.57 -4.29
CA PRO A 222 -6.92 -25.83 -4.99
C PRO A 222 -6.51 -26.96 -4.04
N ARG A 223 -7.39 -27.93 -3.82
CA ARG A 223 -6.98 -29.15 -3.11
C ARG A 223 -5.94 -29.86 -3.96
N PRO A 224 -4.87 -30.40 -3.37
CA PRO A 224 -3.98 -31.29 -4.10
C PRO A 224 -4.85 -32.42 -4.69
N THR A 225 -4.78 -32.58 -5.97
CA THR A 225 -5.30 -33.80 -6.62
C THR A 225 -4.33 -34.92 -6.26
N ASN A 226 -4.82 -35.94 -5.54
CA ASN A 226 -4.11 -37.18 -5.33
C ASN A 226 -3.80 -37.84 -6.68
#